data_fd65d7456b764960e05fd3597cbbf754
#
_entry.id   fd65d7456b764960e05fd3597cbbf754
#
_cell.length_a   1.000
_cell.length_b   1.000
_cell.length_c   1.000
_cell.angle_alpha   90.00
_cell.angle_beta   90.00
_cell.angle_gamma   90.00
#
_symmetry.space_group_name_H-M   'P 1'
#
loop_
_entity.id
_entity.type
_entity.pdbx_description
1 polymer ?
#
loop_
_entity_poly.entity_id
_entity_poly.type
_entity_poly.pdbx_seq_one_letter_code
_entity_poly.pdbx_strand_id
1 'polypeptide(L)'
;MKILLHWLVLTLAVLASQYVVPGIHVDTFLTAVIVAAILAFINTIVKPIIGILTLPINILTLGLFSVVLNALFFWFVAYLISGFSVSGFQAALLGSLIVSILNWLANHVLD
;
A
#
# COMPACT_ATOMS: atom_id res chain seq x y z
N MET A 1 -7.92 -18.35 6.19
CA MET A 1 -9.06 -17.41 6.12
C MET A 1 -8.64 -15.97 6.31
N LYS A 2 -7.87 -15.68 7.36
CA LYS A 2 -7.43 -14.29 7.60
C LYS A 2 -6.63 -13.71 6.46
N ILE A 3 -5.74 -14.50 5.86
CA ILE A 3 -4.94 -14.04 4.72
C ILE A 3 -5.84 -13.64 3.55
N LEU A 4 -6.86 -14.43 3.26
CA LEU A 4 -7.79 -14.12 2.19
C LEU A 4 -8.61 -12.87 2.50
N LEU A 5 -9.04 -12.72 3.76
CA LEU A 5 -9.79 -11.54 4.17
C LEU A 5 -8.93 -10.27 4.07
N HIS A 6 -7.68 -10.34 4.50
CA HIS A 6 -6.78 -9.20 4.39
C HIS A 6 -6.50 -8.84 2.94
N TRP A 7 -6.35 -9.83 2.08
CA TRP A 7 -6.17 -9.61 0.65
C TRP A 7 -7.40 -8.91 0.06
N LEU A 8 -8.60 -9.39 0.43
CA LEU A 8 -9.83 -8.76 -0.05
C LEU A 8 -9.92 -7.30 0.43
N VAL A 9 -9.60 -7.03 1.69
CA VAL A 9 -9.61 -5.67 2.23
C VAL A 9 -8.62 -4.80 1.47
N LEU A 10 -7.41 -5.29 1.20
CA LEU A 10 -6.42 -4.54 0.43
C LEU A 10 -6.92 -4.25 -0.98
N THR A 11 -7.58 -5.22 -1.62
CA THR A 11 -8.17 -5.02 -2.94
C THR A 11 -9.18 -3.88 -2.91
N LEU A 12 -10.07 -3.90 -1.92
CA LEU A 12 -11.07 -2.84 -1.77
C LEU A 12 -10.42 -1.51 -1.45
N ALA A 13 -9.36 -1.52 -0.65
CA ALA A 13 -8.64 -0.30 -0.30
C ALA A 13 -7.98 0.33 -1.53
N VAL A 14 -7.39 -0.49 -2.39
CA VAL A 14 -6.79 -0.01 -3.63
C VAL A 14 -7.87 0.61 -4.52
N LEU A 15 -9.01 -0.05 -4.64
CA LEU A 15 -10.12 0.50 -5.41
C LEU A 15 -10.63 1.81 -4.81
N ALA A 16 -10.76 1.86 -3.50
CA ALA A 16 -11.24 3.07 -2.82
C ALA A 16 -10.28 4.24 -3.02
N SER A 17 -8.97 3.98 -3.06
CA SER A 17 -7.98 5.04 -3.17
C SER A 17 -8.15 5.84 -4.47
N GLN A 18 -8.59 5.20 -5.57
CA GLN A 18 -8.76 5.93 -6.83
C GLN A 18 -9.91 6.93 -6.75
N TYR A 19 -10.89 6.71 -5.89
CA TYR A 19 -12.01 7.63 -5.74
C TYR A 19 -11.70 8.79 -4.80
N VAL A 20 -10.74 8.62 -3.91
CA VAL A 20 -10.38 9.62 -2.92
C VAL A 20 -9.20 10.47 -3.39
N VAL A 21 -8.22 9.87 -4.06
CA VAL A 21 -6.99 10.55 -4.45
C VAL A 21 -6.98 10.78 -5.95
N PRO A 22 -7.02 12.04 -6.41
CA PRO A 22 -6.83 12.33 -7.82
C PRO A 22 -5.44 11.87 -8.26
N GLY A 23 -5.36 11.27 -9.43
CA GLY A 23 -4.08 10.78 -9.96
C GLY A 23 -3.86 9.29 -9.75
N ILE A 24 -4.73 8.61 -9.02
CA ILE A 24 -4.70 7.15 -8.92
C ILE A 24 -5.80 6.58 -9.80
N HIS A 25 -5.44 5.65 -10.65
CA HIS A 25 -6.39 5.01 -11.56
C HIS A 25 -6.15 3.50 -11.57
N VAL A 26 -7.25 2.74 -11.43
CA VAL A 26 -7.23 1.29 -11.48
C VAL A 26 -8.25 0.87 -12.54
N ASP A 27 -7.76 0.18 -13.60
CA ASP A 27 -8.60 -0.13 -14.75
C ASP A 27 -9.74 -1.10 -14.43
N THR A 28 -9.43 -2.19 -13.71
CA THR A 28 -10.41 -3.25 -13.47
C THR A 28 -10.25 -3.77 -12.06
N PHE A 29 -11.28 -4.51 -11.62
CA PHE A 29 -11.21 -5.22 -10.34
C PHE A 29 -10.05 -6.21 -10.31
N LEU A 30 -9.81 -6.90 -11.42
CA LEU A 30 -8.70 -7.84 -11.49
C LEU A 30 -7.35 -7.14 -11.27
N THR A 31 -7.19 -5.95 -11.86
CA THR A 31 -5.98 -5.16 -11.63
C THR A 31 -5.82 -4.86 -10.13
N ALA A 32 -6.90 -4.47 -9.46
CA ALA A 32 -6.85 -4.21 -8.03
C ALA A 32 -6.46 -5.45 -7.23
N VAL A 33 -6.96 -6.62 -7.62
CA VAL A 33 -6.61 -7.89 -6.97
C VAL A 33 -5.11 -8.16 -7.10
N ILE A 34 -4.56 -7.95 -8.28
CA ILE A 34 -3.14 -8.18 -8.53
C ILE A 34 -2.30 -7.17 -7.74
N VAL A 35 -2.67 -5.89 -7.77
CA VAL A 35 -1.97 -4.86 -7.01
C VAL A 35 -1.98 -5.20 -5.51
N ALA A 36 -3.14 -5.61 -4.99
CA ALA A 36 -3.26 -5.96 -3.58
C ALA A 36 -2.37 -7.16 -3.23
N ALA A 37 -2.26 -8.15 -4.12
CA ALA A 37 -1.41 -9.30 -3.89
C ALA A 37 0.07 -8.89 -3.79
N ILE A 38 0.51 -7.99 -4.66
CA ILE A 38 1.88 -7.50 -4.64
C ILE A 38 2.13 -6.66 -3.38
N LEU A 39 1.18 -5.81 -3.01
CA LEU A 39 1.29 -5.01 -1.78
C LEU A 39 1.35 -5.91 -0.54
N ALA A 40 0.54 -6.97 -0.51
CA ALA A 40 0.57 -7.92 0.60
C ALA A 40 1.93 -8.61 0.70
N PHE A 41 2.50 -8.99 -0.44
CA PHE A 41 3.83 -9.59 -0.48
C PHE A 41 4.89 -8.63 0.07
N ILE A 42 4.85 -7.38 -0.39
CA ILE A 42 5.78 -6.37 0.08
C ILE A 42 5.63 -6.15 1.59
N ASN A 43 4.40 -6.04 2.07
CA ASN A 43 4.15 -5.82 3.50
C ASN A 43 4.62 -6.99 4.36
N THR A 44 4.52 -8.21 3.85
CA THR A 44 4.87 -9.40 4.63
C THR A 44 6.35 -9.71 4.59
N ILE A 45 7.00 -9.53 3.44
CA ILE A 45 8.37 -10.01 3.21
C ILE A 45 9.37 -8.85 3.20
N VAL A 46 9.10 -7.82 2.41
CA VAL A 46 10.08 -6.77 2.14
C VAL A 46 10.16 -5.76 3.27
N LYS A 47 9.02 -5.29 3.78
CA LYS A 47 9.00 -4.25 4.79
C LYS A 47 9.70 -4.65 6.09
N PRO A 48 9.50 -5.86 6.65
CA PRO A 48 10.23 -6.24 7.85
C PRO A 48 11.74 -6.19 7.68
N ILE A 49 12.24 -6.62 6.51
CA ILE A 49 13.69 -6.63 6.25
C ILE A 49 14.20 -5.19 6.15
N ILE A 50 13.53 -4.35 5.38
CA ILE A 50 13.93 -2.96 5.22
C ILE A 50 13.75 -2.19 6.53
N GLY A 51 12.71 -2.51 7.29
CA GLY A 51 12.46 -1.87 8.58
C GLY A 51 13.59 -2.08 9.56
N ILE A 52 14.17 -3.27 9.60
CA ILE A 52 15.33 -3.55 10.47
C ILE A 52 16.53 -2.72 10.01
N LEU A 53 16.78 -2.68 8.70
CA LEU A 53 17.91 -1.95 8.16
C LEU A 53 17.79 -0.44 8.35
N THR A 54 16.57 0.08 8.37
CA THR A 54 16.32 1.52 8.48
C THR A 54 15.88 1.95 9.87
N LEU A 55 15.93 1.03 10.84
CA LEU A 55 15.44 1.32 12.18
C LEU A 55 16.07 2.59 12.82
N PRO A 56 17.40 2.80 12.74
CA PRO A 56 17.96 4.04 13.30
C PRO A 56 17.39 5.30 12.66
N ILE A 57 17.20 5.27 11.32
CA ILE A 57 16.64 6.41 10.59
C ILE A 57 15.19 6.63 10.97
N ASN A 58 14.40 5.55 11.11
CA ASN A 58 13.00 5.66 11.51
C ASN A 58 12.86 6.27 12.91
N ILE A 59 13.72 5.88 13.83
CA ILE A 59 13.68 6.43 15.19
C ILE A 59 13.99 7.93 15.15
N LEU A 60 15.01 8.34 14.39
CA LEU A 60 15.40 9.73 14.28
C LEU A 60 14.31 10.60 13.65
N THR A 61 13.57 10.06 12.70
CA THR A 61 12.53 10.81 11.98
C THR A 61 11.14 10.59 12.53
N LEU A 62 11.00 9.92 13.69
CA LEU A 62 9.71 9.62 14.30
C LEU A 62 8.79 8.81 13.38
N GLY A 63 9.38 7.95 12.56
CA GLY A 63 8.61 7.08 11.67
C GLY A 63 8.26 7.69 10.33
N LEU A 64 8.62 8.94 10.06
CA LEU A 64 8.33 9.57 8.76
C LEU A 64 8.98 8.82 7.61
N PHE A 65 10.17 8.26 7.85
CA PHE A 65 10.85 7.48 6.82
C PHE A 65 10.02 6.27 6.37
N SER A 66 9.34 5.62 7.31
CA SER A 66 8.43 4.51 6.97
C SER A 66 7.29 4.95 6.08
N VAL A 67 6.74 6.16 6.34
CA VAL A 67 5.67 6.71 5.51
C VAL A 67 6.16 6.92 4.09
N VAL A 68 7.36 7.47 3.93
CA VAL A 68 7.96 7.69 2.61
C VAL A 68 8.19 6.36 1.91
N LEU A 69 8.70 5.34 2.62
CA LEU A 69 8.91 4.02 2.03
C LEU A 69 7.60 3.39 1.55
N ASN A 70 6.54 3.53 2.35
CA ASN A 70 5.23 3.03 1.93
C ASN A 70 4.78 3.67 0.61
N ALA A 71 4.96 4.97 0.49
CA ALA A 71 4.59 5.69 -0.73
C ALA A 71 5.43 5.23 -1.92
N LEU A 72 6.73 5.01 -1.70
CA LEU A 72 7.62 4.54 -2.76
C LEU A 72 7.25 3.14 -3.23
N PHE A 73 6.95 2.23 -2.31
CA PHE A 73 6.51 0.88 -2.69
C PHE A 73 5.19 0.92 -3.45
N PHE A 74 4.24 1.72 -3.00
CA PHE A 74 2.95 1.88 -3.68
C PHE A 74 3.15 2.39 -5.10
N TRP A 75 4.01 3.39 -5.26
CA TRP A 75 4.33 3.95 -6.57
C TRP A 75 5.03 2.93 -7.47
N PHE A 76 5.95 2.16 -6.87
CA PHE A 76 6.68 1.13 -7.59
C PHE A 76 5.74 0.07 -8.17
N VAL A 77 4.72 -0.33 -7.41
CA VAL A 77 3.72 -1.29 -7.88
C VAL A 77 2.99 -0.73 -9.11
N ALA A 78 2.69 0.56 -9.10
CA ALA A 78 2.05 1.20 -10.26
C ALA A 78 2.95 1.12 -11.49
N TYR A 79 4.26 1.19 -11.29
CA TYR A 79 5.21 1.09 -12.39
C TYR A 79 5.24 -0.33 -12.97
N LEU A 80 5.05 -1.34 -12.14
CA LEU A 80 5.12 -2.74 -12.58
C LEU A 80 3.86 -3.25 -13.23
N ILE A 81 2.70 -2.75 -12.85
CA ILE A 81 1.41 -3.34 -13.21
C ILE A 81 0.69 -2.42 -14.20
N SER A 82 0.42 -2.94 -15.41
CA SER A 82 -0.42 -2.25 -16.37
C SER A 82 -1.83 -2.13 -15.82
N GLY A 83 -2.45 -0.98 -16.04
CA GLY A 83 -3.82 -0.76 -15.57
C GLY A 83 -3.92 -0.13 -14.20
N PHE A 84 -2.80 -0.02 -13.48
CA PHE A 84 -2.72 0.71 -12.22
C PHE A 84 -1.75 1.86 -12.41
N SER A 85 -2.24 3.08 -12.29
CA SER A 85 -1.40 4.26 -12.49
C SER A 85 -1.52 5.20 -11.31
N VAL A 86 -0.40 5.82 -10.98
CA VAL A 86 -0.28 6.82 -9.92
C VAL A 86 0.48 7.99 -10.52
N SER A 87 -0.11 9.18 -10.48
CA SER A 87 0.39 10.33 -11.24
C SER A 87 1.71 10.90 -10.71
N GLY A 88 2.12 10.54 -9.48
CA GLY A 88 3.36 11.04 -8.92
C GLY A 88 3.49 10.70 -7.46
N PHE A 89 4.54 11.22 -6.82
CA PHE A 89 4.82 10.89 -5.42
C PHE A 89 3.71 11.36 -4.48
N GLN A 90 3.12 12.53 -4.72
CA GLN A 90 2.06 13.04 -3.87
C GLN A 90 0.83 12.11 -3.89
N ALA A 91 0.43 11.67 -5.09
CA ALA A 91 -0.68 10.73 -5.20
C ALA A 91 -0.32 9.39 -4.55
N ALA A 92 0.93 8.94 -4.70
CA ALA A 92 1.41 7.71 -4.07
C ALA A 92 1.36 7.83 -2.55
N LEU A 93 1.78 8.96 -2.03
CA LEU A 93 1.76 9.19 -0.58
C LEU A 93 0.34 9.14 -0.03
N LEU A 94 -0.57 9.86 -0.65
CA LEU A 94 -1.96 9.89 -0.20
C LEU A 94 -2.62 8.53 -0.35
N GLY A 95 -2.40 7.85 -1.48
CA GLY A 95 -2.97 6.53 -1.72
C GLY A 95 -2.45 5.51 -0.74
N SER A 96 -1.14 5.50 -0.48
CA SER A 96 -0.56 4.57 0.47
C SER A 96 -1.07 4.81 1.88
N LEU A 97 -1.31 6.07 2.26
CA LEU A 97 -1.90 6.38 3.56
C LEU A 97 -3.31 5.82 3.68
N ILE A 98 -4.12 5.96 2.63
CA ILE A 98 -5.48 5.41 2.64
C ILE A 98 -5.44 3.89 2.78
N VAL A 99 -4.61 3.23 1.97
CA VAL A 99 -4.48 1.78 2.03
C VAL A 99 -3.98 1.34 3.40
N SER A 100 -3.02 2.06 3.97
CA SER A 100 -2.46 1.72 5.28
C SER A 100 -3.51 1.87 6.40
N ILE A 101 -4.30 2.94 6.35
CA ILE A 101 -5.34 3.16 7.35
C ILE A 101 -6.40 2.05 7.27
N LEU A 102 -6.84 1.72 6.06
CA LEU A 102 -7.85 0.68 5.88
C LEU A 102 -7.31 -0.69 6.29
N ASN A 103 -6.05 -0.97 5.98
CA ASN A 103 -5.40 -2.21 6.39
C ASN A 103 -5.27 -2.29 7.92
N TRP A 104 -4.94 -1.17 8.56
CA TRP A 104 -4.86 -1.11 10.01
C TRP A 104 -6.22 -1.38 10.66
N LEU A 105 -7.28 -0.78 10.12
CA LEU A 105 -8.63 -1.03 10.59
C LEU A 105 -9.01 -2.49 10.42
N ALA A 106 -8.67 -3.09 9.29
CA ALA A 106 -8.95 -4.50 9.03
C ALA A 106 -8.24 -5.39 10.06
N ASN A 107 -6.99 -5.09 10.39
CA ASN A 107 -6.25 -5.87 11.38
C ASN A 107 -6.92 -5.81 12.74
N HIS A 108 -7.47 -4.66 13.12
CA HIS A 108 -8.12 -4.50 14.42
C HIS A 108 -9.51 -5.11 14.45
N VAL A 109 -10.21 -5.16 13.31
CA VAL A 109 -11.57 -5.70 13.24
C VAL A 109 -11.55 -7.20 13.03
N LEU A 110 -10.66 -7.70 12.15
CA LEU A 110 -10.63 -9.11 11.76
C LEU A 110 -9.80 -9.97 12.70
N ASP A 111 -8.85 -9.40 13.39
CA ASP A 111 -8.02 -10.10 14.34
C ASP A 111 -8.53 -9.83 15.77
#